data_1a0af4e9cfaa2cefc123b881c740ee52
#
_entry.id   1a0af4e9cfaa2cefc123b881c740ee52
#
_cell.length_a   1.000
_cell.length_b   1.000
_cell.length_c   1.000
_cell.angle_alpha   90.00
_cell.angle_beta   90.00
_cell.angle_gamma   90.00
#
_symmetry.space_group_name_H-M   'P 1'
#
loop_
_entity.id
_entity.type
_entity.pdbx_description
1 polymer ?
#
loop_
_entity_poly.entity_id
_entity_poly.type
_entity_poly.pdbx_seq_one_letter_code
_entity_poly.pdbx_strand_id
1 'polypeptide(L)'
;WHFKKGDENDVAHRGIALHKMIRLVTCATINGGYLNFMGNEFGHPEWIDFPREGNGWSHKYARRQWNLVDNHELCYHYLGDFDKDMLSVLKSVKAFNNTPVQEIWHNDSDQVLCFSRGELIFVFNFNPTRSFTDYGFLVPTGSYSVVLDSDNPAYGGNGLNDDTITHLTNYDGA
;
A
#
# COMPACT_ATOMS: atom_id res chain seq x y z
N TRP A 1 18.78 5.98 11.78
CA TRP A 1 17.62 5.45 11.05
C TRP A 1 18.01 4.12 10.43
N HIS A 2 17.46 3.03 10.98
CA HIS A 2 17.75 1.67 10.56
C HIS A 2 16.85 1.27 9.38
N PHE A 3 17.13 1.82 8.21
CA PHE A 3 16.42 1.48 6.98
C PHE A 3 17.32 0.70 6.01
N LYS A 4 18.42 0.14 6.55
CA LYS A 4 19.31 -0.75 5.82
C LYS A 4 18.79 -2.19 5.92
N LYS A 5 18.84 -2.93 4.82
CA LYS A 5 18.50 -4.36 4.82
C LYS A 5 19.32 -5.13 5.84
N GLY A 6 18.65 -5.95 6.63
CA GLY A 6 19.25 -6.76 7.69
C GLY A 6 19.43 -6.03 9.04
N ASP A 7 19.16 -4.71 9.09
CA ASP A 7 19.18 -3.92 10.32
C ASP A 7 17.77 -3.45 10.71
N GLU A 8 16.74 -3.91 9.99
CA GLU A 8 15.34 -3.56 10.25
C GLU A 8 14.91 -4.15 11.60
N ASN A 9 14.24 -3.31 12.38
CA ASN A 9 13.57 -3.74 13.58
C ASN A 9 12.04 -3.76 13.37
N ASP A 10 11.30 -4.26 14.34
CA ASP A 10 9.83 -4.35 14.27
C ASP A 10 9.16 -3.02 13.97
N VAL A 11 9.73 -1.90 14.43
CA VAL A 11 9.22 -0.56 14.16
C VAL A 11 9.40 -0.19 12.69
N ALA A 12 10.55 -0.52 12.09
CA ALA A 12 10.81 -0.28 10.68
C ALA A 12 9.92 -1.15 9.79
N HIS A 13 9.81 -2.46 10.09
CA HIS A 13 8.91 -3.37 9.37
C HIS A 13 7.46 -2.90 9.41
N ARG A 14 6.98 -2.52 10.60
CA ARG A 14 5.64 -1.98 10.76
C ARG A 14 5.46 -0.66 10.01
N GLY A 15 6.46 0.22 10.03
CA GLY A 15 6.45 1.47 9.28
C GLY A 15 6.32 1.25 7.77
N ILE A 16 7.07 0.28 7.22
CA ILE A 16 6.99 -0.11 5.81
C ILE A 16 5.58 -0.65 5.48
N ALA A 17 5.07 -1.57 6.30
CA ALA A 17 3.73 -2.14 6.10
C ALA A 17 2.64 -1.06 6.11
N LEU A 18 2.62 -0.21 7.14
CA LEU A 18 1.64 0.87 7.28
C LEU A 18 1.74 1.91 6.16
N HIS A 19 2.95 2.25 5.72
CA HIS A 19 3.14 3.16 4.59
C HIS A 19 2.47 2.63 3.32
N LYS A 20 2.70 1.36 2.98
CA LYS A 20 2.05 0.72 1.82
C LYS A 20 0.53 0.72 1.95
N MET A 21 0.00 0.34 3.12
CA MET A 21 -1.44 0.31 3.37
C MET A 21 -2.09 1.69 3.27
N ILE A 22 -1.47 2.72 3.87
CA ILE A 22 -1.99 4.10 3.82
C ILE A 22 -2.02 4.61 2.38
N ARG A 23 -0.97 4.35 1.62
CA ARG A 23 -0.92 4.75 0.21
C ARG A 23 -2.00 4.05 -0.61
N LEU A 24 -2.14 2.74 -0.45
CA LEU A 24 -3.13 1.96 -1.18
C LEU A 24 -4.55 2.39 -0.82
N VAL A 25 -4.92 2.48 0.45
CA VAL A 25 -6.26 2.88 0.86
C VAL A 25 -6.59 4.30 0.38
N THR A 26 -5.64 5.23 0.49
CA THR A 26 -5.83 6.61 0.01
C THR A 26 -6.06 6.64 -1.50
N CYS A 27 -5.22 5.96 -2.27
CA CYS A 27 -5.31 5.93 -3.72
C CYS A 27 -6.57 5.20 -4.21
N ALA A 28 -6.96 4.12 -3.54
CA ALA A 28 -8.12 3.32 -3.91
C ALA A 28 -9.45 3.98 -3.56
N THR A 29 -9.52 4.82 -2.54
CA THR A 29 -10.78 5.45 -2.08
C THR A 29 -11.00 6.87 -2.58
N ILE A 30 -9.97 7.53 -3.11
CA ILE A 30 -10.07 8.93 -3.54
C ILE A 30 -11.01 9.10 -4.74
N ASN A 31 -11.84 10.12 -4.71
CA ASN A 31 -12.63 10.57 -5.85
C ASN A 31 -11.87 11.66 -6.61
N GLY A 32 -11.44 11.34 -7.83
CA GLY A 32 -10.64 12.25 -8.65
C GLY A 32 -9.18 11.83 -8.75
N GLY A 33 -8.28 12.79 -8.88
CA GLY A 33 -6.86 12.54 -9.05
C GLY A 33 -6.14 12.24 -7.74
N TYR A 34 -5.20 11.32 -7.77
CA TYR A 34 -4.29 11.04 -6.66
C TYR A 34 -3.09 11.98 -6.73
N LEU A 35 -2.97 12.85 -5.73
CA LEU A 35 -1.83 13.76 -5.64
C LEU A 35 -0.76 13.16 -4.70
N ASN A 36 0.40 12.91 -5.24
CA ASN A 36 1.57 12.49 -4.49
C ASN A 36 2.57 13.64 -4.39
N PHE A 37 3.07 13.93 -3.19
CA PHE A 37 4.18 14.83 -3.02
C PHE A 37 5.50 14.08 -3.21
N MET A 38 6.43 14.66 -3.97
CA MET A 38 7.71 14.04 -4.35
C MET A 38 8.46 13.46 -3.14
N GLY A 39 8.84 12.19 -3.22
CA GLY A 39 9.50 11.45 -2.17
C GLY A 39 8.56 10.65 -1.25
N ASN A 40 7.25 10.93 -1.24
CA ASN A 40 6.31 10.12 -0.45
C ASN A 40 6.18 8.71 -0.99
N GLU A 41 6.34 8.51 -2.30
CA GLU A 41 6.28 7.21 -2.96
C GLU A 41 7.28 6.20 -2.41
N PHE A 42 8.43 6.66 -1.93
CA PHE A 42 9.44 5.80 -1.31
C PHE A 42 9.70 6.11 0.17
N GLY A 43 8.85 6.94 0.81
CA GLY A 43 8.97 7.23 2.23
C GLY A 43 10.22 8.05 2.58
N HIS A 44 10.53 9.09 1.79
CA HIS A 44 11.69 9.97 2.04
C HIS A 44 11.73 10.44 3.50
N PRO A 45 12.84 10.24 4.24
CA PRO A 45 12.89 10.39 5.69
C PRO A 45 12.96 11.84 6.18
N GLU A 46 13.30 12.77 5.30
CA GLU A 46 13.45 14.18 5.68
C GLU A 46 12.21 14.98 5.33
N TRP A 47 11.85 15.86 6.24
CA TRP A 47 10.84 16.89 5.99
C TRP A 47 11.30 17.82 4.86
N ILE A 48 10.40 18.61 4.31
CA ILE A 48 10.71 19.58 3.28
C ILE A 48 10.69 20.99 3.88
N ASP A 49 11.71 21.79 3.57
CA ASP A 49 11.76 23.20 3.89
C ASP A 49 12.26 23.96 2.65
N PHE A 50 11.34 24.67 2.02
CA PHE A 50 11.69 25.49 0.86
C PHE A 50 12.50 26.73 1.25
N PRO A 51 13.34 27.25 0.33
CA PRO A 51 14.10 28.47 0.59
C PRO A 51 13.20 29.62 1.03
N ARG A 52 13.53 30.21 2.18
CA ARG A 52 12.82 31.35 2.76
C ARG A 52 13.78 32.14 3.64
N GLU A 53 13.43 33.37 4.00
CA GLU A 53 14.27 34.22 4.83
C GLU A 53 14.69 33.53 6.14
N GLY A 54 13.76 32.87 6.84
CA GLY A 54 14.00 32.22 8.13
C GLY A 54 14.97 31.04 8.10
N ASN A 55 15.34 30.51 6.92
CA ASN A 55 16.38 29.48 6.77
C ASN A 55 17.55 29.92 5.90
N GLY A 56 17.74 31.27 5.73
CA GLY A 56 18.81 31.83 4.93
C GLY A 56 18.77 31.45 3.45
N TRP A 57 17.55 31.24 2.89
CA TRP A 57 17.33 30.83 1.50
C TRP A 57 17.98 29.49 1.16
N SER A 58 18.10 28.60 2.14
CA SER A 58 18.74 27.29 1.99
C SER A 58 17.91 26.32 1.16
N HIS A 59 18.56 25.64 0.22
CA HIS A 59 17.98 24.53 -0.56
C HIS A 59 18.21 23.15 0.08
N LYS A 60 18.84 23.08 1.24
CA LYS A 60 19.28 21.81 1.86
C LYS A 60 18.12 20.81 1.97
N TYR A 61 16.97 21.23 2.48
CA TYR A 61 15.79 20.38 2.69
C TYR A 61 14.72 20.50 1.58
N ALA A 62 14.98 21.30 0.56
CA ALA A 62 14.13 21.36 -0.63
C ALA A 62 14.42 20.24 -1.63
N ARG A 63 15.54 19.55 -1.48
CA ARG A 63 15.94 18.46 -2.36
C ARG A 63 15.47 17.12 -1.83
N ARG A 64 15.11 16.23 -2.77
CA ARG A 64 14.86 14.83 -2.45
C ARG A 64 16.11 14.02 -2.72
N GLN A 65 16.38 13.06 -1.84
CA GLN A 65 17.53 12.17 -1.93
C GLN A 65 17.13 10.92 -2.72
N TRP A 66 17.04 11.04 -4.05
CA TRP A 66 16.63 9.94 -4.93
C TRP A 66 17.57 8.72 -4.85
N ASN A 67 18.83 8.95 -4.52
CA ASN A 67 19.78 7.88 -4.27
C ASN A 67 19.38 6.93 -3.15
N LEU A 68 18.43 7.29 -2.28
CA LEU A 68 17.92 6.39 -1.25
C LEU A 68 17.06 5.29 -1.85
N VAL A 69 16.22 5.59 -2.83
CA VAL A 69 15.38 4.59 -3.48
C VAL A 69 16.19 3.76 -4.48
N ASP A 70 17.22 4.34 -5.09
CA ASP A 70 18.10 3.64 -6.04
C ASP A 70 19.10 2.69 -5.36
N ASN A 71 19.31 2.83 -4.05
CA ASN A 71 20.22 2.00 -3.30
C ASN A 71 19.52 0.75 -2.76
N HIS A 72 19.75 -0.40 -3.39
CA HIS A 72 19.16 -1.69 -3.00
C HIS A 72 19.65 -2.28 -1.68
N GLU A 73 20.65 -1.67 -1.03
CA GLU A 73 21.04 -2.01 0.35
C GLU A 73 20.09 -1.38 1.38
N LEU A 74 19.23 -0.46 0.95
CA LEU A 74 18.25 0.21 1.78
C LEU A 74 16.84 -0.29 1.47
N CYS A 75 15.92 -0.10 2.41
CA CYS A 75 14.54 -0.60 2.26
C CYS A 75 13.60 0.37 1.50
N TYR A 76 14.07 1.54 1.11
CA TYR A 76 13.24 2.55 0.43
C TYR A 76 12.69 2.06 -0.92
N HIS A 77 13.45 1.24 -1.65
CA HIS A 77 13.03 0.69 -2.94
C HIS A 77 11.76 -0.17 -2.80
N TYR A 78 11.56 -0.90 -1.68
CA TYR A 78 10.35 -1.67 -1.43
C TYR A 78 9.08 -0.82 -1.48
N LEU A 79 9.16 0.40 -0.94
CA LEU A 79 8.05 1.35 -0.96
C LEU A 79 7.83 1.92 -2.35
N GLY A 80 8.91 2.28 -3.05
CA GLY A 80 8.86 2.80 -4.42
C GLY A 80 8.32 1.77 -5.42
N ASP A 81 8.75 0.52 -5.32
CA ASP A 81 8.29 -0.58 -6.17
C ASP A 81 6.81 -0.87 -5.93
N PHE A 82 6.39 -0.94 -4.65
CA PHE A 82 4.98 -1.10 -4.31
C PHE A 82 4.12 0.04 -4.87
N ASP A 83 4.54 1.30 -4.73
CA ASP A 83 3.80 2.46 -5.23
C ASP A 83 3.63 2.43 -6.76
N LYS A 84 4.70 2.07 -7.46
CA LYS A 84 4.69 1.91 -8.92
C LYS A 84 3.69 0.83 -9.36
N ASP A 85 3.70 -0.34 -8.73
CA ASP A 85 2.83 -1.45 -9.09
C ASP A 85 1.37 -1.17 -8.67
N MET A 86 1.14 -0.55 -7.52
CA MET A 86 -0.16 -0.04 -7.09
C MET A 86 -0.77 0.89 -8.15
N LEU A 87 -0.03 1.86 -8.62
CA LEU A 87 -0.51 2.77 -9.66
C LEU A 87 -0.77 2.06 -10.99
N SER A 88 0.05 1.07 -11.34
CA SER A 88 -0.13 0.25 -12.54
C SER A 88 -1.44 -0.54 -12.49
N VAL A 89 -1.72 -1.23 -11.39
CA VAL A 89 -2.97 -1.98 -11.17
C VAL A 89 -4.18 -1.06 -11.24
N LEU A 90 -4.16 0.07 -10.52
CA LEU A 90 -5.29 1.00 -10.51
C LEU A 90 -5.55 1.66 -11.87
N LYS A 91 -4.52 1.90 -12.67
CA LYS A 91 -4.65 2.40 -14.04
C LYS A 91 -5.23 1.35 -14.97
N SER A 92 -4.81 0.08 -14.86
CA SER A 92 -5.27 -1.01 -15.74
C SER A 92 -6.77 -1.21 -15.68
N VAL A 93 -7.38 -1.06 -14.52
CA VAL A 93 -8.83 -1.18 -14.29
C VAL A 93 -9.57 0.14 -14.34
N LYS A 94 -8.91 1.23 -14.76
CA LYS A 94 -9.49 2.58 -14.85
C LYS A 94 -10.15 3.03 -13.54
N ALA A 95 -9.59 2.63 -12.40
CA ALA A 95 -10.13 2.92 -11.07
C ALA A 95 -10.34 4.44 -10.81
N PHE A 96 -9.59 5.30 -11.51
CA PHE A 96 -9.70 6.76 -11.38
C PHE A 96 -10.83 7.39 -12.23
N ASN A 97 -11.55 6.61 -13.05
CA ASN A 97 -12.58 7.10 -13.95
C ASN A 97 -13.97 7.19 -13.30
N ASN A 98 -14.10 7.90 -12.20
CA ASN A 98 -15.36 8.09 -11.46
C ASN A 98 -16.07 6.78 -11.05
N THR A 99 -15.34 5.68 -10.94
CA THR A 99 -15.88 4.43 -10.44
C THR A 99 -16.09 4.56 -8.93
N PRO A 100 -17.32 4.36 -8.43
CA PRO A 100 -17.59 4.51 -7.01
C PRO A 100 -16.90 3.43 -6.18
N VAL A 101 -16.54 3.78 -4.97
CA VAL A 101 -16.12 2.84 -3.93
C VAL A 101 -17.38 2.28 -3.27
N GLN A 102 -17.46 0.97 -3.11
CA GLN A 102 -18.57 0.28 -2.44
C GLN A 102 -18.02 -0.57 -1.31
N GLU A 103 -18.44 -0.27 -0.10
CA GLU A 103 -18.11 -1.11 1.04
C GLU A 103 -18.75 -2.50 0.85
N ILE A 104 -17.96 -3.52 1.11
CA ILE A 104 -18.39 -4.92 1.12
C ILE A 104 -18.55 -5.40 2.57
N TRP A 105 -17.53 -5.15 3.38
CA TRP A 105 -17.46 -5.64 4.75
C TRP A 105 -16.52 -4.80 5.61
N HIS A 106 -16.87 -4.59 6.85
CA HIS A 106 -15.92 -4.13 7.87
C HIS A 106 -16.16 -4.85 9.20
N ASN A 107 -15.11 -4.98 9.98
CA ASN A 107 -15.17 -5.50 11.34
C ASN A 107 -14.19 -4.71 12.23
N ASP A 108 -14.74 -3.89 13.10
CA ASP A 108 -13.96 -3.03 13.99
C ASP A 108 -13.14 -3.82 15.00
N SER A 109 -13.69 -4.95 15.50
CA SER A 109 -13.00 -5.79 16.48
C SER A 109 -11.79 -6.50 15.89
N ASP A 110 -11.88 -6.91 14.64
CA ASP A 110 -10.79 -7.54 13.88
C ASP A 110 -9.92 -6.51 13.16
N GLN A 111 -10.40 -5.26 13.05
CA GLN A 111 -9.77 -4.19 12.29
C GLN A 111 -9.58 -4.54 10.81
N VAL A 112 -10.58 -5.17 10.23
CA VAL A 112 -10.60 -5.57 8.82
C VAL A 112 -11.56 -4.68 8.05
N LEU A 113 -11.14 -4.23 6.88
CA LEU A 113 -11.93 -3.47 5.92
C LEU A 113 -11.87 -4.14 4.54
N CYS A 114 -13.03 -4.30 3.92
CA CYS A 114 -13.15 -4.79 2.56
C CYS A 114 -14.09 -3.89 1.75
N PHE A 115 -13.64 -3.47 0.57
CA PHE A 115 -14.47 -2.71 -0.36
C PHE A 115 -14.12 -3.05 -1.81
N SER A 116 -15.03 -2.74 -2.72
CA SER A 116 -14.80 -2.86 -4.16
C SER A 116 -14.69 -1.50 -4.82
N ARG A 117 -13.95 -1.47 -5.93
CA ARG A 117 -13.94 -0.37 -6.88
C ARG A 117 -13.74 -0.91 -8.28
N GLY A 118 -14.78 -0.85 -9.10
CA GLY A 118 -14.80 -1.53 -10.40
C GLY A 118 -14.67 -3.04 -10.24
N GLU A 119 -13.70 -3.62 -10.93
CA GLU A 119 -13.43 -5.05 -10.89
C GLU A 119 -12.49 -5.46 -9.73
N LEU A 120 -11.96 -4.49 -8.99
CA LEU A 120 -11.05 -4.75 -7.89
C LEU A 120 -11.80 -4.88 -6.55
N ILE A 121 -11.35 -5.84 -5.76
CA ILE A 121 -11.71 -5.99 -4.35
C ILE A 121 -10.46 -5.69 -3.53
N PHE A 122 -10.60 -4.80 -2.58
CA PHE A 122 -9.54 -4.39 -1.67
C PHE A 122 -9.82 -4.97 -0.29
N VAL A 123 -8.85 -5.66 0.27
CA VAL A 123 -8.92 -6.24 1.62
C VAL A 123 -7.78 -5.70 2.44
N PHE A 124 -8.10 -5.10 3.59
CA PHE A 124 -7.14 -4.54 4.53
C PHE A 124 -7.27 -5.20 5.89
N ASN A 125 -6.18 -5.70 6.42
CA ASN A 125 -6.05 -6.07 7.81
C ASN A 125 -5.21 -5.00 8.53
N PHE A 126 -5.87 -4.13 9.29
CA PHE A 126 -5.19 -3.09 10.09
C PHE A 126 -4.79 -3.58 11.48
N ASN A 127 -5.11 -4.83 11.82
CA ASN A 127 -4.78 -5.38 13.12
C ASN A 127 -3.26 -5.51 13.29
N PRO A 128 -2.68 -4.95 14.35
CA PRO A 128 -1.23 -4.92 14.51
C PRO A 128 -0.60 -6.26 14.88
N THR A 129 -1.40 -7.23 15.35
CA THR A 129 -0.88 -8.45 15.97
C THR A 129 -1.57 -9.73 15.53
N ARG A 130 -2.66 -9.61 14.75
CA ARG A 130 -3.45 -10.77 14.33
C ARG A 130 -3.46 -10.91 12.82
N SER A 131 -3.13 -12.09 12.35
CA SER A 131 -3.42 -12.57 11.01
C SER A 131 -4.61 -13.53 11.07
N PHE A 132 -5.41 -13.55 10.03
CA PHE A 132 -6.61 -14.38 9.96
C PHE A 132 -6.46 -15.38 8.83
N THR A 133 -6.77 -16.65 9.11
CA THR A 133 -6.94 -17.70 8.11
C THR A 133 -8.42 -17.88 7.82
N ASP A 134 -8.77 -18.21 6.59
CA ASP A 134 -10.15 -18.48 6.16
C ASP A 134 -11.15 -17.35 6.48
N TYR A 135 -10.68 -16.10 6.38
CA TYR A 135 -11.50 -14.93 6.64
C TYR A 135 -12.43 -14.67 5.43
N GLY A 136 -13.67 -15.13 5.56
CA GLY A 136 -14.67 -15.03 4.49
C GLY A 136 -15.51 -13.76 4.54
N PHE A 137 -15.89 -13.25 3.36
CA PHE A 137 -16.85 -12.17 3.16
C PHE A 137 -17.59 -12.38 1.84
N LEU A 138 -18.76 -11.77 1.69
CA LEU A 138 -19.59 -11.94 0.52
C LEU A 138 -19.12 -11.07 -0.64
N VAL A 139 -18.87 -11.68 -1.79
CA VAL A 139 -18.51 -11.00 -3.04
C VAL A 139 -19.36 -11.55 -4.19
N PRO A 140 -19.48 -10.82 -5.32
CA PRO A 140 -20.13 -11.35 -6.50
C PRO A 140 -19.55 -12.70 -6.92
N THR A 141 -20.39 -13.59 -7.44
CA THR A 141 -19.96 -14.91 -7.94
C THR A 141 -18.89 -14.75 -9.01
N GLY A 142 -17.77 -15.44 -8.84
CA GLY A 142 -16.67 -15.36 -9.77
C GLY A 142 -15.40 -16.06 -9.31
N SER A 143 -14.35 -15.79 -10.04
CA SER A 143 -12.99 -16.26 -9.80
C SER A 143 -12.10 -15.03 -9.55
N TYR A 144 -11.37 -15.03 -8.45
CA TYR A 144 -10.54 -13.91 -8.01
C TYR A 144 -9.09 -14.35 -7.84
N SER A 145 -8.17 -13.53 -8.31
CA SER A 145 -6.74 -13.71 -8.10
C SER A 145 -6.13 -12.47 -7.45
N VAL A 146 -5.11 -12.68 -6.64
CA VAL A 146 -4.35 -11.57 -6.05
C VAL A 146 -3.56 -10.88 -7.16
N VAL A 147 -3.73 -9.58 -7.32
CA VAL A 147 -3.01 -8.76 -8.31
C VAL A 147 -2.02 -7.80 -7.67
N LEU A 148 -2.15 -7.57 -6.37
CA LEU A 148 -1.21 -6.79 -5.56
C LEU A 148 -1.32 -7.24 -4.11
N ASP A 149 -0.21 -7.66 -3.53
CA ASP A 149 -0.12 -8.01 -2.11
C ASP A 149 0.97 -7.18 -1.44
N SER A 150 0.60 -6.37 -0.47
CA SER A 150 1.56 -5.54 0.28
C SER A 150 2.51 -6.35 1.17
N ASP A 151 2.18 -7.61 1.45
CA ASP A 151 3.03 -8.53 2.23
C ASP A 151 3.95 -9.39 1.34
N ASN A 152 3.92 -9.22 0.03
CA ASN A 152 4.82 -9.91 -0.88
C ASN A 152 6.29 -9.53 -0.57
N PRO A 153 7.23 -10.50 -0.53
CA PRO A 153 8.66 -10.25 -0.29
C PRO A 153 9.30 -9.27 -1.27
N ALA A 154 8.79 -9.15 -2.49
CA ALA A 154 9.23 -8.13 -3.45
C ALA A 154 9.09 -6.70 -2.91
N TYR A 155 8.18 -6.48 -1.97
CA TYR A 155 7.95 -5.20 -1.30
C TYR A 155 8.38 -5.21 0.17
N GLY A 156 9.30 -6.11 0.55
CA GLY A 156 9.79 -6.24 1.92
C GLY A 156 8.76 -6.77 2.91
N GLY A 157 7.79 -7.54 2.43
CA GLY A 157 6.80 -8.24 3.25
C GLY A 157 7.29 -9.62 3.67
N ASN A 158 6.45 -10.33 4.46
CA ASN A 158 6.76 -11.63 5.03
C ASN A 158 6.33 -12.81 4.14
N GLY A 159 5.52 -12.55 3.10
CA GLY A 159 5.02 -13.57 2.18
C GLY A 159 4.07 -14.55 2.83
N LEU A 160 3.18 -14.07 3.70
CA LEU A 160 2.21 -14.91 4.40
C LEU A 160 1.05 -15.35 3.51
N ASN A 161 0.82 -14.66 2.40
CA ASN A 161 -0.20 -15.00 1.44
C ASN A 161 0.40 -15.75 0.24
N ASP A 162 -0.34 -16.73 -0.28
CA ASP A 162 -0.02 -17.37 -1.55
C ASP A 162 -0.77 -16.65 -2.67
N ASP A 163 -0.09 -15.79 -3.40
CA ASP A 163 -0.63 -14.99 -4.51
C ASP A 163 -0.87 -15.80 -5.80
N THR A 164 -0.47 -17.08 -5.82
CA THR A 164 -0.72 -18.00 -6.93
C THR A 164 -2.10 -18.65 -6.89
N ILE A 165 -2.78 -18.57 -5.73
CA ILE A 165 -4.09 -19.19 -5.54
C ILE A 165 -5.17 -18.39 -6.25
N THR A 166 -6.03 -19.11 -6.97
CA THR A 166 -7.29 -18.56 -7.47
C THR A 166 -8.41 -18.86 -6.49
N HIS A 167 -9.03 -17.82 -5.97
CA HIS A 167 -10.15 -17.91 -5.04
C HIS A 167 -11.46 -18.02 -5.81
N LEU A 168 -12.20 -19.09 -5.58
CA LEU A 168 -13.52 -19.30 -6.16
C LEU A 168 -14.58 -18.96 -5.13
N THR A 169 -15.62 -18.25 -5.55
CA THR A 169 -16.79 -18.03 -4.69
C THR A 169 -17.61 -19.30 -4.57
N ASN A 170 -18.04 -19.62 -3.35
CA ASN A 170 -18.97 -20.73 -3.12
C ASN A 170 -20.36 -20.32 -3.63
N TYR A 171 -20.98 -21.21 -4.40
CA TYR A 171 -22.31 -20.95 -5.01
C TYR A 171 -23.46 -21.19 -4.06
N ASP A 172 -23.22 -21.64 -2.86
CA ASP A 172 -24.30 -21.95 -1.91
C ASP A 172 -24.78 -20.63 -1.27
N GLY A 173 -25.86 -20.13 -1.85
CA GLY A 173 -26.60 -19.00 -1.31
C GLY A 173 -27.26 -19.36 0.03
N ALA A 174 -26.42 -19.60 1.01
CA ALA A 174 -26.81 -19.75 2.40
C ALA A 174 -26.11 -18.67 3.21
#